data_e1547df8554f3aca64bb16a0bbafad1b
#
_entry.id   e1547df8554f3aca64bb16a0bbafad1b
#
_cell.length_a   1.000
_cell.length_b   1.000
_cell.length_c   1.000
_cell.angle_alpha   90.00
_cell.angle_beta   90.00
_cell.angle_gamma   90.00
#
_symmetry.space_group_name_H-M   'P 1'
#
loop_
_entity.id
_entity.type
_entity.pdbx_description
1 polymer ?
#
loop_
_entity_poly.entity_id
_entity_poly.type
_entity_poly.pdbx_seq_one_letter_code
_entity_poly.pdbx_strand_id
1 'polypeptide(L)'
;MDLSKIGYFIPDVEPLYPRDMKTFWEIWNSKKELLTKVKNDNLGGGNDLKMLYDDANFEGMITWMKSDKYLKGSTWKQNVVLDAPEMWQQYVDDLEERMPWYECDVIVLWACVKQVHYHIDPAPLAKAPVAIRSLIYDDNPSPTFKLRHGATKEERHVPYTKERNTFAFNNLSFHHGADFHPGHYKILMKTFGRVKDQSALLKQVQESQDKGLTWKID
;
A
#
# COMPACT_ATOMS: atom_id res chain seq x y z
N MET A 1 4.13 -19.75 -14.35
CA MET A 1 4.23 -18.27 -14.47
C MET A 1 5.36 -17.78 -13.59
N ASP A 2 6.22 -16.90 -14.08
CA ASP A 2 7.32 -16.31 -13.32
C ASP A 2 6.85 -15.00 -12.68
N LEU A 3 6.62 -15.01 -11.37
CA LEU A 3 6.15 -13.84 -10.62
C LEU A 3 7.19 -12.71 -10.54
N SER A 4 8.48 -13.01 -10.77
CA SER A 4 9.51 -11.96 -10.76
C SER A 4 9.33 -10.96 -11.91
N LYS A 5 8.64 -11.39 -12.96
CA LYS A 5 8.31 -10.58 -14.14
C LYS A 5 6.99 -9.81 -14.03
N ILE A 6 6.18 -10.06 -13.01
CA ILE A 6 4.92 -9.36 -12.81
C ILE A 6 5.18 -8.07 -12.04
N GLY A 7 4.92 -6.93 -12.66
CA GLY A 7 5.02 -5.62 -12.01
C GLY A 7 3.86 -5.40 -11.06
N TYR A 8 2.65 -5.46 -11.60
CA TYR A 8 1.42 -5.42 -10.83
C TYR A 8 0.33 -6.27 -11.45
N PHE A 9 -0.69 -6.56 -10.66
CA PHE A 9 -1.99 -7.01 -11.13
C PHE A 9 -3.11 -6.38 -10.30
N ILE A 10 -4.24 -6.13 -10.93
CA ILE A 10 -5.45 -5.65 -10.29
C ILE A 10 -6.40 -6.84 -10.18
N PRO A 11 -6.64 -7.37 -8.96
CA PRO A 11 -7.57 -8.48 -8.78
C PRO A 11 -8.98 -8.04 -9.20
N ASP A 12 -9.72 -8.96 -9.82
CA ASP A 12 -11.11 -8.72 -10.17
C ASP A 12 -12.00 -9.05 -8.97
N VAL A 13 -11.99 -8.16 -8.02
CA VAL A 13 -12.74 -8.26 -6.76
C VAL A 13 -13.47 -6.96 -6.51
N GLU A 14 -14.51 -7.02 -5.69
CA GLU A 14 -15.21 -5.82 -5.23
C GLU A 14 -14.24 -4.84 -4.56
N PRO A 15 -14.47 -3.53 -4.69
CA PRO A 15 -13.64 -2.52 -4.06
C PRO A 15 -13.51 -2.74 -2.56
N LEU A 16 -12.30 -2.57 -2.05
CA LEU A 16 -11.99 -2.77 -0.64
C LEU A 16 -11.95 -1.44 0.10
N TYR A 17 -12.94 -1.22 0.95
CA TYR A 17 -13.06 -0.06 1.83
C TYR A 17 -13.33 -0.52 3.26
N PRO A 18 -12.99 0.29 4.30
CA PRO A 18 -13.56 0.10 5.62
C PRO A 18 -15.09 0.04 5.53
N ARG A 19 -15.74 -0.95 6.15
CA ARG A 19 -17.20 -1.09 6.07
C ARG A 19 -17.94 0.10 6.67
N ASP A 20 -17.37 0.69 7.71
CA ASP A 20 -17.89 1.92 8.34
C ASP A 20 -17.05 3.13 7.92
N MET A 21 -17.33 3.65 6.74
CA MET A 21 -16.66 4.86 6.21
C MET A 21 -16.95 6.10 7.04
N LYS A 22 -18.07 6.16 7.79
CA LYS A 22 -18.35 7.30 8.69
C LYS A 22 -17.35 7.30 9.83
N THR A 23 -17.23 6.19 10.56
CA THR A 23 -16.22 6.05 11.62
C THR A 23 -14.80 6.25 11.09
N PHE A 24 -14.49 5.75 9.88
CA PHE A 24 -13.22 6.02 9.23
C PHE A 24 -12.92 7.52 9.13
N TRP A 25 -13.84 8.31 8.62
CA TRP A 25 -13.65 9.76 8.47
C TRP A 25 -13.61 10.49 9.80
N GLU A 26 -14.37 10.05 10.81
CA GLU A 26 -14.30 10.60 12.17
C GLU A 26 -12.90 10.39 12.77
N ILE A 27 -12.36 9.17 12.67
CA ILE A 27 -11.00 8.85 13.12
C ILE A 27 -9.98 9.66 12.33
N TRP A 28 -10.07 9.68 11.01
CA TRP A 28 -9.17 10.44 10.15
C TRP A 28 -9.14 11.92 10.57
N ASN A 29 -10.28 12.56 10.67
CA ASN A 29 -10.37 13.97 11.01
C ASN A 29 -9.89 14.28 12.44
N SER A 30 -10.10 13.38 13.39
CA SER A 30 -9.63 13.56 14.78
C SER A 30 -8.12 13.37 14.93
N LYS A 31 -7.50 12.57 14.05
CA LYS A 31 -6.09 12.17 14.17
C LYS A 31 -5.16 12.85 13.17
N LYS A 32 -5.69 13.45 12.10
CA LYS A 32 -4.86 14.07 11.05
C LYS A 32 -3.87 15.11 11.58
N GLU A 33 -4.24 15.85 12.62
CA GLU A 33 -3.35 16.83 13.26
C GLU A 33 -2.26 16.16 14.14
N LEU A 34 -2.58 14.98 14.71
CA LEU A 34 -1.63 14.17 15.47
C LEU A 34 -0.69 13.40 14.57
N LEU A 35 -1.11 13.17 13.32
CA LEU A 35 -0.34 12.50 12.29
C LEU A 35 0.74 13.41 11.69
N THR A 36 0.80 14.65 12.13
CA THR A 36 1.81 15.60 11.70
C THR A 36 3.21 15.13 12.10
N LYS A 37 4.05 14.93 11.10
CA LYS A 37 5.50 14.88 11.24
C LYS A 37 6.04 13.62 11.90
N VAL A 38 5.95 12.50 11.23
CA VAL A 38 6.93 11.43 11.45
C VAL A 38 8.28 12.00 11.04
N LYS A 39 8.98 12.61 12.00
CA LYS A 39 10.39 12.95 11.79
C LYS A 39 11.17 11.68 11.59
N ASN A 40 11.78 11.60 10.45
CA ASN A 40 12.39 10.40 9.92
C ASN A 40 13.81 10.13 10.45
N ASP A 41 14.08 10.45 11.69
CA ASP A 41 15.41 10.22 12.27
C ASP A 41 15.77 8.72 12.43
N ASN A 42 14.83 7.80 12.11
CA ASN A 42 14.99 6.39 12.47
C ASN A 42 14.65 5.36 11.36
N LEU A 43 14.28 5.80 10.18
CA LEU A 43 14.01 4.85 9.08
C LEU A 43 15.29 4.55 8.30
N GLY A 44 16.34 4.08 8.92
CA GLY A 44 17.64 3.61 8.41
C GLY A 44 17.81 3.37 6.89
N GLY A 45 17.14 4.13 6.09
CA GLY A 45 17.18 4.14 4.65
C GLY A 45 17.80 5.46 4.18
N GLY A 46 18.49 5.41 3.08
CA GLY A 46 19.25 6.52 2.54
C GLY A 46 18.44 7.81 2.31
N ASN A 47 19.07 8.79 1.75
CA ASN A 47 18.55 10.14 1.50
C ASN A 47 17.16 10.22 0.85
N ASP A 48 16.74 9.17 0.13
CA ASP A 48 15.45 9.10 -0.55
C ASP A 48 14.26 9.02 0.41
N LEU A 49 14.41 8.33 1.54
CA LEU A 49 13.37 8.27 2.56
C LEU A 49 13.20 9.60 3.30
N LYS A 50 14.28 10.33 3.51
CA LYS A 50 14.24 11.66 4.11
C LYS A 50 13.44 12.64 3.25
N MET A 51 13.53 12.52 1.93
CA MET A 51 12.74 13.31 0.98
C MET A 51 11.26 12.91 0.94
N LEU A 52 10.93 11.66 1.23
CA LEU A 52 9.54 11.18 1.28
C LEU A 52 8.75 11.78 2.45
N TYR A 53 9.43 12.14 3.52
CA TYR A 53 8.85 12.58 4.78
C TYR A 53 9.20 14.04 5.10
N ASP A 54 9.57 14.82 4.10
CA ASP A 54 9.83 16.24 4.25
C ASP A 54 8.54 16.97 4.67
N ASP A 55 8.69 17.81 5.67
CA ASP A 55 7.67 18.39 6.55
C ASP A 55 6.37 18.91 5.92
N ALA A 56 6.42 19.37 4.68
CA ALA A 56 5.27 20.00 4.05
C ALA A 56 4.25 19.02 3.44
N ASN A 57 4.46 17.68 3.52
CA ASN A 57 3.88 16.81 2.51
C ASN A 57 3.45 15.44 2.99
N PHE A 58 3.58 15.20 4.25
CA PHE A 58 3.17 13.97 4.87
C PHE A 58 2.05 14.26 5.87
N GLU A 59 0.82 13.93 5.53
CA GLU A 59 -0.33 14.17 6.39
C GLU A 59 -0.50 13.10 7.47
N GLY A 60 0.18 11.97 7.34
CA GLY A 60 0.20 11.04 8.45
C GLY A 60 0.11 9.57 8.13
N MET A 61 0.32 8.78 9.15
CA MET A 61 0.32 7.33 9.09
C MET A 61 -0.33 6.74 10.33
N ILE A 62 -1.32 5.88 10.13
CA ILE A 62 -1.95 5.07 11.18
C ILE A 62 -1.52 3.63 10.93
N THR A 63 -0.98 2.97 11.95
CA THR A 63 -0.53 1.59 11.82
C THR A 63 -1.36 0.68 12.71
N TRP A 64 -1.88 -0.39 12.14
CA TRP A 64 -2.46 -1.52 12.86
C TRP A 64 -1.63 -2.77 12.59
N MET A 65 -1.42 -3.58 13.62
CA MET A 65 -0.63 -4.81 13.53
C MET A 65 -1.43 -5.99 14.05
N LYS A 66 -1.58 -7.01 13.20
CA LYS A 66 -2.19 -8.28 13.55
C LYS A 66 -1.27 -9.14 14.44
N SER A 67 0.04 -8.92 14.41
CA SER A 67 1.01 -9.65 15.23
C SER A 67 2.13 -8.77 15.77
N ASP A 68 2.62 -9.11 16.97
CA ASP A 68 3.79 -8.50 17.60
C ASP A 68 5.11 -8.72 16.85
N LYS A 69 5.11 -9.56 15.81
CA LYS A 69 6.29 -9.97 15.08
C LYS A 69 7.04 -8.80 14.45
N TYR A 70 6.32 -7.76 14.04
CA TYR A 70 6.89 -6.57 13.42
C TYR A 70 7.18 -5.45 14.41
N LEU A 71 6.61 -5.49 15.62
CA LEU A 71 6.87 -4.51 16.66
C LEU A 71 8.30 -4.60 17.22
N LYS A 72 8.85 -5.81 17.30
CA LYS A 72 10.15 -6.05 17.93
C LYS A 72 11.38 -5.64 17.10
N GLY A 73 11.19 -5.30 15.85
CA GLY A 73 12.28 -4.91 14.94
C GLY A 73 12.02 -3.64 14.16
N SER A 74 10.87 -3.00 14.33
CA SER A 74 10.54 -1.78 13.61
C SER A 74 11.00 -0.56 14.41
N THR A 75 11.72 0.31 13.73
CA THR A 75 12.06 1.65 14.24
C THR A 75 10.86 2.61 14.25
N TRP A 76 9.69 2.14 13.93
CA TRP A 76 8.45 2.90 13.90
C TRP A 76 7.94 3.14 15.32
N LYS A 77 8.35 4.24 15.89
CA LYS A 77 8.04 4.60 17.29
C LYS A 77 6.65 5.21 17.48
N GLN A 78 5.87 5.35 16.45
CA GLN A 78 4.57 6.00 16.57
C GLN A 78 3.46 4.97 16.44
N ASN A 79 3.09 4.43 17.57
CA ASN A 79 1.82 3.76 17.74
C ASN A 79 0.72 4.82 17.75
N VAL A 80 0.15 5.07 16.61
CA VAL A 80 -1.15 5.72 16.60
C VAL A 80 -2.12 4.71 17.15
N VAL A 81 -2.65 5.00 18.32
CA VAL A 81 -3.67 4.15 18.96
C VAL A 81 -4.84 4.05 18.01
N LEU A 82 -5.18 2.83 17.66
CA LEU A 82 -6.30 2.56 16.78
C LEU A 82 -7.58 2.70 17.57
N ASP A 83 -8.32 3.74 17.23
CA ASP A 83 -9.72 3.79 17.55
C ASP A 83 -10.45 2.83 16.57
N ALA A 84 -11.47 2.12 17.06
CA ALA A 84 -12.27 1.14 16.33
C ALA A 84 -11.48 -0.08 15.79
N PRO A 85 -10.89 -0.90 16.65
CA PRO A 85 -10.13 -2.08 16.25
C PRO A 85 -10.97 -3.09 15.45
N GLU A 86 -12.26 -3.17 15.70
CA GLU A 86 -13.19 -4.05 14.97
C GLU A 86 -13.31 -3.65 13.50
N MET A 87 -13.31 -2.37 13.18
CA MET A 87 -13.36 -1.87 11.81
C MET A 87 -12.11 -2.30 11.03
N TRP A 88 -10.95 -2.22 11.66
CA TRP A 88 -9.69 -2.63 11.03
C TRP A 88 -9.58 -4.13 10.89
N GLN A 89 -10.08 -4.90 11.86
CA GLN A 89 -10.14 -6.34 11.75
C GLN A 89 -11.07 -6.76 10.60
N GLN A 90 -12.25 -6.15 10.49
CA GLN A 90 -13.16 -6.40 9.37
C GLN A 90 -12.53 -6.07 8.01
N TYR A 91 -11.77 -4.98 7.93
CA TYR A 91 -11.03 -4.64 6.71
C TYR A 91 -10.03 -5.75 6.32
N VAL A 92 -9.31 -6.30 7.29
CA VAL A 92 -8.36 -7.40 7.05
C VAL A 92 -9.09 -8.67 6.66
N ASP A 93 -10.20 -8.98 7.31
CA ASP A 93 -11.00 -10.16 7.00
C ASP A 93 -11.56 -10.07 5.57
N ASP A 94 -12.07 -8.90 5.15
CA ASP A 94 -12.51 -8.63 3.78
C ASP A 94 -11.37 -8.75 2.76
N LEU A 95 -10.18 -8.28 3.11
CA LEU A 95 -8.99 -8.41 2.26
C LEU A 95 -8.63 -9.89 2.06
N GLU A 96 -8.55 -10.65 3.14
CA GLU A 96 -8.17 -12.06 3.10
C GLU A 96 -9.24 -12.96 2.46
N GLU A 97 -10.52 -12.59 2.56
CA GLU A 97 -11.61 -13.26 1.84
C GLU A 97 -11.48 -13.06 0.33
N ARG A 98 -11.22 -11.83 -0.11
CA ARG A 98 -11.07 -11.48 -1.55
C ARG A 98 -9.75 -11.93 -2.15
N MET A 99 -8.74 -12.11 -1.31
CA MET A 99 -7.41 -12.57 -1.67
C MET A 99 -6.99 -13.75 -0.81
N PRO A 100 -7.60 -14.94 -1.03
CA PRO A 100 -7.41 -16.11 -0.16
C PRO A 100 -5.98 -16.63 -0.14
N TRP A 101 -5.15 -16.20 -1.07
CA TRP A 101 -3.72 -16.50 -1.13
C TRP A 101 -2.86 -15.64 -0.19
N TYR A 102 -3.45 -14.58 0.40
CA TYR A 102 -2.72 -13.61 1.21
C TYR A 102 -3.06 -13.76 2.70
N GLU A 103 -2.09 -13.51 3.54
CA GLU A 103 -2.25 -13.37 4.98
C GLU A 103 -1.64 -12.03 5.40
N CYS A 104 -2.48 -11.15 5.95
CA CYS A 104 -2.11 -9.81 6.34
C CYS A 104 -1.52 -9.79 7.75
N ASP A 105 -0.33 -9.27 7.90
CA ASP A 105 0.33 -9.07 9.20
C ASP A 105 0.19 -7.63 9.70
N VAL A 106 0.21 -6.66 8.77
CA VAL A 106 0.22 -5.22 9.10
C VAL A 106 -0.58 -4.43 8.07
N ILE A 107 -1.39 -3.49 8.56
CA ILE A 107 -1.97 -2.44 7.71
C ILE A 107 -1.45 -1.08 8.14
N VAL A 108 -1.26 -0.21 7.15
CA VAL A 108 -0.80 1.16 7.35
C VAL A 108 -1.68 2.09 6.52
N LEU A 109 -2.42 2.96 7.18
CA LEU A 109 -3.13 4.05 6.52
C LEU A 109 -2.16 5.18 6.24
N TRP A 110 -2.08 5.60 4.99
CA TRP A 110 -1.15 6.63 4.55
C TRP A 110 -1.83 7.67 3.67
N ALA A 111 -1.72 8.94 4.05
CA ALA A 111 -2.08 10.04 3.16
C ALA A 111 -0.84 10.64 2.51
N CYS A 112 -0.97 11.00 1.26
CA CYS A 112 0.11 11.55 0.47
C CYS A 112 -0.38 12.76 -0.33
N VAL A 113 0.24 13.91 -0.11
CA VAL A 113 -0.04 15.20 -0.78
C VAL A 113 1.10 15.65 -1.66
N LYS A 114 2.10 14.78 -1.88
CA LYS A 114 3.33 15.06 -2.63
C LYS A 114 3.76 13.93 -3.52
N GLN A 115 4.69 14.26 -4.43
CA GLN A 115 5.43 13.28 -5.19
C GLN A 115 6.18 12.32 -4.25
N VAL A 116 6.04 11.03 -4.53
CA VAL A 116 6.79 9.96 -3.87
C VAL A 116 7.83 9.45 -4.87
N HIS A 117 9.10 9.61 -4.53
CA HIS A 117 10.19 9.10 -5.36
C HIS A 117 10.20 7.57 -5.39
N TYR A 118 10.81 7.01 -6.43
CA TYR A 118 10.95 5.57 -6.54
C TYR A 118 11.78 5.00 -5.40
N HIS A 119 11.20 4.04 -4.68
CA HIS A 119 11.85 3.35 -3.56
C HIS A 119 11.34 1.91 -3.43
N ILE A 120 12.01 1.14 -2.61
CA ILE A 120 11.54 -0.16 -2.09
C ILE A 120 11.21 0.06 -0.62
N ASP A 121 10.11 -0.51 -0.15
CA ASP A 121 9.76 -0.41 1.27
C ASP A 121 10.92 -0.94 2.15
N PRO A 122 11.24 -0.28 3.27
CA PRO A 122 12.34 -0.71 4.12
C PRO A 122 12.05 -2.05 4.82
N ALA A 123 13.10 -2.77 5.18
CA ALA A 123 12.97 -3.97 6.01
C ALA A 123 12.37 -3.60 7.40
N PRO A 124 11.47 -4.44 7.99
CA PRO A 124 11.15 -5.80 7.56
C PRO A 124 10.07 -5.87 6.45
N LEU A 125 9.43 -4.76 6.10
CA LEU A 125 8.31 -4.69 5.17
C LEU A 125 8.70 -5.08 3.72
N ALA A 126 9.95 -4.81 3.34
CA ALA A 126 10.50 -5.20 2.04
C ALA A 126 10.60 -6.72 1.81
N LYS A 127 10.43 -7.54 2.85
CA LYS A 127 10.49 -9.00 2.71
C LYS A 127 9.21 -9.62 2.16
N ALA A 128 8.13 -8.85 2.08
CA ALA A 128 6.91 -9.30 1.44
C ALA A 128 7.11 -9.30 -0.09
N PRO A 129 7.10 -10.46 -0.76
CA PRO A 129 7.29 -10.52 -2.21
C PRO A 129 6.17 -9.81 -2.97
N VAL A 130 5.00 -9.75 -2.38
CA VAL A 130 3.83 -9.06 -2.91
C VAL A 130 3.32 -8.06 -1.88
N ALA A 131 3.19 -6.82 -2.28
CA ALA A 131 2.59 -5.76 -1.48
C ALA A 131 1.22 -5.39 -2.08
N ILE A 132 0.25 -5.12 -1.22
CA ILE A 132 -1.09 -4.74 -1.64
C ILE A 132 -1.34 -3.28 -1.23
N ARG A 133 -2.05 -2.56 -2.09
CA ARG A 133 -2.53 -1.19 -1.84
C ARG A 133 -4.00 -1.10 -2.18
N SER A 134 -4.77 -0.46 -1.31
CA SER A 134 -6.16 -0.11 -1.59
C SER A 134 -6.34 1.38 -1.45
N LEU A 135 -6.87 2.02 -2.48
CA LEU A 135 -7.16 3.45 -2.48
C LEU A 135 -8.45 3.70 -1.70
N ILE A 136 -8.35 4.32 -0.53
CA ILE A 136 -9.52 4.69 0.28
C ILE A 136 -10.11 6.02 -0.21
N TYR A 137 -9.22 6.93 -0.60
CA TYR A 137 -9.59 8.22 -1.17
C TYR A 137 -8.52 8.64 -2.18
N ASP A 138 -8.94 9.18 -3.31
CA ASP A 138 -8.05 9.79 -4.29
C ASP A 138 -8.86 10.80 -5.11
N ASP A 139 -8.50 12.07 -5.03
CA ASP A 139 -9.08 13.16 -5.82
C ASP A 139 -8.17 13.61 -6.96
N ASN A 140 -7.07 12.91 -7.20
CA ASN A 140 -6.21 13.18 -8.34
C ASN A 140 -6.94 12.90 -9.67
N PRO A 141 -6.68 13.70 -10.71
CA PRO A 141 -7.36 13.58 -11.99
C PRO A 141 -7.00 12.30 -12.77
N SER A 142 -5.92 11.64 -12.39
CA SER A 142 -5.44 10.39 -12.99
C SER A 142 -4.72 9.53 -11.96
N PRO A 143 -4.60 8.21 -12.17
CA PRO A 143 -3.82 7.35 -11.30
C PRO A 143 -2.38 7.84 -11.14
N THR A 144 -1.95 8.01 -9.90
CA THR A 144 -0.62 8.56 -9.58
C THR A 144 0.38 7.51 -9.11
N PHE A 145 -0.07 6.32 -8.71
CA PHE A 145 0.83 5.26 -8.26
C PHE A 145 1.55 4.64 -9.45
N LYS A 146 2.86 4.53 -9.37
CA LYS A 146 3.70 4.03 -10.45
C LYS A 146 4.77 3.06 -9.97
N LEU A 147 5.16 2.18 -10.88
CA LEU A 147 6.20 1.18 -10.67
C LEU A 147 7.29 1.34 -11.71
N ARG A 148 8.52 1.02 -11.31
CA ARG A 148 9.68 0.94 -12.19
C ARG A 148 10.44 -0.34 -11.94
N HIS A 149 10.65 -1.12 -12.96
CA HIS A 149 11.46 -2.34 -12.86
C HIS A 149 12.92 -2.00 -12.56
N GLY A 150 13.50 -2.66 -11.57
CA GLY A 150 14.84 -2.36 -11.08
C GLY A 150 15.95 -2.49 -12.13
N ALA A 151 15.87 -3.51 -12.99
CA ALA A 151 16.87 -3.78 -14.01
C ALA A 151 16.62 -3.03 -15.32
N THR A 152 15.45 -3.20 -15.96
CA THR A 152 15.16 -2.61 -17.28
C THR A 152 14.84 -1.13 -17.24
N LYS A 153 14.49 -0.60 -16.06
CA LYS A 153 14.00 0.79 -15.86
C LYS A 153 12.66 1.09 -16.55
N GLU A 154 11.99 0.08 -17.08
CA GLU A 154 10.64 0.24 -17.62
C GLU A 154 9.68 0.71 -16.51
N GLU A 155 8.81 1.65 -16.84
CA GLU A 155 7.91 2.30 -15.90
C GLU A 155 6.47 2.20 -16.36
N ARG A 156 5.55 2.00 -15.40
CA ARG A 156 4.10 2.10 -15.66
C ARG A 156 3.35 2.60 -14.45
N HIS A 157 2.27 3.37 -14.73
CA HIS A 157 1.25 3.66 -13.74
C HIS A 157 0.34 2.46 -13.57
N VAL A 158 -0.12 2.25 -12.35
CA VAL A 158 -1.16 1.26 -12.05
C VAL A 158 -2.51 1.90 -12.38
N PRO A 159 -3.30 1.34 -13.29
CA PRO A 159 -4.56 1.94 -13.75
C PRO A 159 -5.72 1.60 -12.81
N TYR A 160 -5.56 1.89 -11.51
CA TYR A 160 -6.64 1.72 -10.53
C TYR A 160 -7.77 2.73 -10.76
N THR A 161 -8.97 2.37 -10.33
CA THR A 161 -10.16 3.23 -10.32
C THR A 161 -10.88 3.09 -8.98
N LYS A 162 -11.98 3.83 -8.78
CA LYS A 162 -12.81 3.66 -7.58
C LYS A 162 -13.46 2.28 -7.50
N GLU A 163 -13.82 1.71 -8.65
CA GLU A 163 -14.40 0.38 -8.81
C GLU A 163 -13.34 -0.74 -8.71
N ARG A 164 -12.09 -0.39 -8.92
CA ARG A 164 -10.91 -1.28 -8.84
C ARG A 164 -9.83 -0.62 -8.01
N ASN A 165 -10.17 -0.34 -6.76
CA ASN A 165 -9.32 0.44 -5.87
C ASN A 165 -8.16 -0.35 -5.25
N THR A 166 -8.10 -1.66 -5.47
CA THR A 166 -7.10 -2.53 -4.87
C THR A 166 -6.21 -3.15 -5.93
N PHE A 167 -4.91 -3.11 -5.71
CA PHE A 167 -3.93 -3.73 -6.58
C PHE A 167 -2.78 -4.34 -5.77
N ALA A 168 -2.19 -5.36 -6.34
CA ALA A 168 -1.00 -6.01 -5.79
C ALA A 168 0.19 -5.79 -6.72
N PHE A 169 1.38 -5.67 -6.18
CA PHE A 169 2.60 -5.48 -6.95
C PHE A 169 3.80 -6.21 -6.35
N ASN A 170 4.78 -6.49 -7.20
CA ASN A 170 6.04 -7.11 -6.80
C ASN A 170 6.92 -6.08 -6.08
N ASN A 171 7.08 -6.26 -4.79
CA ASN A 171 7.85 -5.36 -3.93
C ASN A 171 9.37 -5.69 -3.90
N LEU A 172 9.82 -6.74 -4.57
CA LEU A 172 11.23 -7.15 -4.60
C LEU A 172 11.96 -6.65 -5.86
N SER A 173 11.31 -6.76 -7.01
CA SER A 173 11.91 -6.46 -8.31
C SER A 173 11.53 -5.07 -8.83
N PHE A 174 10.52 -4.44 -8.24
CA PHE A 174 10.00 -3.17 -8.69
C PHE A 174 10.08 -2.10 -7.59
N HIS A 175 10.65 -0.97 -7.94
CA HIS A 175 10.54 0.24 -7.13
C HIS A 175 9.17 0.86 -7.35
N HIS A 176 8.57 1.38 -6.29
CA HIS A 176 7.30 2.08 -6.40
C HIS A 176 7.43 3.56 -6.02
N GLY A 177 6.54 4.36 -6.54
CA GLY A 177 6.48 5.79 -6.31
C GLY A 177 5.11 6.34 -6.66
N ALA A 178 4.96 7.64 -6.60
CA ALA A 178 3.73 8.30 -7.00
C ALA A 178 4.01 9.68 -7.59
N ASP A 179 3.26 10.01 -8.62
CA ASP A 179 3.20 11.38 -9.11
C ASP A 179 2.33 12.25 -8.19
N PHE A 180 2.37 13.54 -8.41
CA PHE A 180 1.69 14.52 -7.60
C PHE A 180 0.98 15.55 -8.50
N HIS A 181 -0.26 15.85 -8.11
CA HIS A 181 -1.02 16.93 -8.71
C HIS A 181 -1.28 18.00 -7.63
N PRO A 182 -0.80 19.24 -7.83
CA PRO A 182 -0.99 20.31 -6.85
C PRO A 182 -2.44 20.52 -6.45
N GLY A 183 -2.71 20.59 -5.14
CA GLY A 183 -4.06 20.76 -4.59
C GLY A 183 -4.85 19.46 -4.41
N HIS A 184 -4.28 18.31 -4.79
CA HIS A 184 -4.90 17.01 -4.66
C HIS A 184 -4.17 16.15 -3.63
N TYR A 185 -4.87 15.15 -3.08
CA TYR A 185 -4.25 14.18 -2.18
C TYR A 185 -4.92 12.80 -2.32
N LYS A 186 -4.27 11.81 -1.77
CA LYS A 186 -4.81 10.45 -1.67
C LYS A 186 -4.57 9.84 -0.32
N ILE A 187 -5.50 9.00 0.09
CA ILE A 187 -5.37 8.14 1.25
C ILE A 187 -5.37 6.70 0.76
N LEU A 188 -4.36 5.96 1.11
CA LEU A 188 -4.27 4.57 0.75
C LEU A 188 -3.98 3.69 1.96
N MET A 189 -4.56 2.50 1.93
CA MET A 189 -4.22 1.43 2.85
C MET A 189 -3.08 0.62 2.24
N LYS A 190 -1.95 0.60 2.92
CA LYS A 190 -0.82 -0.30 2.62
C LYS A 190 -0.99 -1.54 3.47
N THR A 191 -0.93 -2.70 2.86
CA THR A 191 -0.93 -3.97 3.59
C THR A 191 0.36 -4.71 3.35
N PHE A 192 0.88 -5.28 4.42
CA PHE A 192 2.10 -6.09 4.42
C PHE A 192 1.76 -7.44 5.05
N GLY A 193 2.26 -8.49 4.45
CA GLY A 193 1.93 -9.84 4.86
C GLY A 193 2.69 -10.87 4.02
N ARG A 194 2.14 -12.05 3.95
CA ARG A 194 2.78 -13.18 3.24
C ARG A 194 1.82 -13.89 2.30
N VAL A 195 2.37 -14.51 1.29
CA VAL A 195 1.65 -15.44 0.43
C VAL A 195 1.51 -16.78 1.16
N LYS A 196 0.28 -17.18 1.47
CA LYS A 196 -0.04 -18.45 2.13
C LYS A 196 -0.45 -19.55 1.14
N ASP A 197 -0.92 -19.18 -0.04
CA ASP A 197 -1.31 -20.08 -1.12
C ASP A 197 -0.82 -19.59 -2.47
N GLN A 198 0.28 -20.20 -2.92
CA GLN A 198 0.90 -19.87 -4.20
C GLN A 198 0.01 -20.19 -5.40
N SER A 199 -0.77 -21.27 -5.33
CA SER A 199 -1.64 -21.68 -6.43
C SER A 199 -2.80 -20.70 -6.61
N ALA A 200 -3.41 -20.29 -5.51
CA ALA A 200 -4.46 -19.27 -5.53
C ALA A 200 -3.95 -17.92 -6.03
N LEU A 201 -2.72 -17.52 -5.65
CA LEU A 201 -2.07 -16.32 -6.19
C LEU A 201 -1.91 -16.40 -7.71
N LEU A 202 -1.34 -17.49 -8.21
CA LEU A 202 -1.12 -17.68 -9.66
C LEU A 202 -2.43 -17.67 -10.45
N LYS A 203 -3.49 -18.26 -9.89
CA LYS A 203 -4.83 -18.23 -10.49
C LYS A 203 -5.35 -16.79 -10.59
N GLN A 204 -5.28 -16.01 -9.52
CA GLN A 204 -5.77 -14.63 -9.52
C GLN A 204 -4.94 -13.73 -10.46
N VAL A 205 -3.62 -13.92 -10.53
CA VAL A 205 -2.77 -13.22 -11.52
C VAL A 205 -3.19 -13.57 -12.95
N GLN A 206 -3.47 -14.86 -13.24
CA GLN A 206 -3.91 -15.26 -14.57
C GLN A 206 -5.26 -14.64 -14.93
N GLU A 207 -6.23 -14.66 -14.02
CA GLU A 207 -7.54 -14.02 -14.21
C GLU A 207 -7.42 -12.51 -14.50
N SER A 208 -6.51 -11.82 -13.78
CA SER A 208 -6.21 -10.41 -14.03
C SER A 208 -5.53 -10.20 -15.38
N GLN A 209 -4.65 -11.10 -15.79
CA GLN A 209 -3.96 -11.04 -17.07
C GLN A 209 -4.94 -11.22 -18.23
N ASP A 210 -5.86 -12.17 -18.13
CA ASP A 210 -6.88 -12.43 -19.15
C ASP A 210 -7.82 -11.22 -19.36
N LYS A 211 -7.93 -10.36 -18.36
CA LYS A 211 -8.69 -9.09 -18.39
C LYS A 211 -7.84 -7.86 -18.76
N GLY A 212 -6.56 -8.03 -19.06
CA GLY A 212 -5.67 -6.93 -19.39
C GLY A 212 -5.31 -6.04 -18.17
N LEU A 213 -5.48 -6.56 -16.95
CA LEU A 213 -5.27 -5.83 -15.69
C LEU A 213 -3.92 -6.17 -15.03
N THR A 214 -2.98 -6.69 -15.81
CA THR A 214 -1.66 -7.07 -15.34
C THR A 214 -0.58 -6.40 -16.19
N TRP A 215 0.44 -5.90 -15.52
CA TRP A 215 1.69 -5.54 -16.19
C TRP A 215 2.73 -6.61 -15.96
N LYS A 216 3.21 -7.18 -17.06
CA LYS A 216 4.30 -8.15 -17.10
C LYS A 216 5.41 -7.60 -17.99
N ILE A 217 6.64 -7.78 -17.55
CA ILE A 217 7.83 -7.55 -18.38
C ILE A 217 8.20 -8.84 -19.14
N ASP A 218 8.81 -8.70 -20.29
CA ASP A 218 9.27 -9.83 -21.12
C ASP A 218 10.46 -10.59 -20.52
#